data_5a5cbb7a630232c28318b298ddba996f
#
_entry.id   5a5cbb7a630232c28318b298ddba996f
#
_cell.length_a   1.000
_cell.length_b   1.000
_cell.length_c   1.000
_cell.angle_alpha   90.00
_cell.angle_beta   90.00
_cell.angle_gamma   90.00
#
_symmetry.space_group_name_H-M   'P 1'
#
loop_
_entity.id
_entity.type
_entity.pdbx_description
1 polymer ?
#
loop_
_entity_poly.entity_id
_entity_poly.type
_entity_poly.pdbx_seq_one_letter_code
_entity_poly.pdbx_strand_id
1 'polypeptide(L)'
;MVATAMLNGQLYFATDDRRVAKGFLGELDGVAVDGSGGFAVDGEVQTCFNAFGAPGQLKRFTMVRPVFIARQPPSLKVRLNTQYSFGGVAGAPSFTAEARDEWDNDTWNTARWGYSSNTYETWLGVSGLGYYGSLRMRVRGLGGTTTFASFHVLSEMGGVM
;
A
#
# COMPACT_ATOMS: atom_id res chain seq x y z
N MET A 1 14.31 20.70 -1.51
CA MET A 1 13.80 21.35 -0.28
C MET A 1 14.83 22.35 0.18
N VAL A 2 14.47 23.62 0.32
CA VAL A 2 15.40 24.71 0.61
C VAL A 2 15.26 25.21 2.05
N ALA A 3 14.04 25.23 2.58
CA ALA A 3 13.76 25.67 3.95
C ALA A 3 12.47 25.04 4.46
N THR A 4 12.36 24.90 5.78
CA THR A 4 11.15 24.43 6.46
C THR A 4 10.77 25.36 7.58
N ALA A 5 9.47 25.56 7.82
CA ALA A 5 8.94 26.33 8.92
C ALA A 5 7.64 25.72 9.45
N MET A 6 7.39 25.91 10.74
CA MET A 6 6.11 25.58 11.36
C MET A 6 5.35 26.88 11.62
N LEU A 7 4.11 26.94 11.12
CA LEU A 7 3.21 28.08 11.35
C LEU A 7 1.84 27.53 11.79
N ASN A 8 1.37 27.95 12.95
CA ASN A 8 0.09 27.51 13.53
C ASN A 8 -0.06 25.97 13.58
N GLY A 9 1.00 25.24 13.93
CA GLY A 9 1.00 23.78 13.97
C GLY A 9 1.05 23.08 12.61
N GLN A 10 1.17 23.83 11.53
CA GLN A 10 1.24 23.32 10.16
C GLN A 10 2.66 23.44 9.62
N LEU A 11 3.16 22.38 8.99
CA LEU A 11 4.46 22.37 8.33
C LEU A 11 4.37 23.04 6.95
N TYR A 12 5.27 23.97 6.70
CA TYR A 12 5.51 24.56 5.39
C TYR A 12 6.95 24.29 4.96
N PHE A 13 7.16 24.10 3.68
CA PHE A 13 8.50 23.96 3.11
C PHE A 13 8.61 24.72 1.80
N ALA A 14 9.76 25.35 1.61
CA ALA A 14 10.11 25.98 0.35
C ALA A 14 10.77 24.96 -0.58
N THR A 15 10.35 24.96 -1.82
CA THR A 15 10.91 24.13 -2.88
C THR A 15 11.95 24.93 -3.69
N ASP A 16 12.82 24.25 -4.41
CA ASP A 16 13.86 24.85 -5.27
C ASP A 16 13.28 25.61 -6.47
N ASP A 17 12.04 25.29 -6.87
CA ASP A 17 11.26 26.01 -7.90
C ASP A 17 10.56 27.28 -7.38
N ARG A 18 10.96 27.77 -6.19
CA ARG A 18 10.48 29.02 -5.54
C ARG A 18 9.00 28.97 -5.11
N ARG A 19 8.48 27.78 -4.84
CA ARG A 19 7.12 27.61 -4.30
C ARG A 19 7.18 27.35 -2.80
N VAL A 20 6.09 27.70 -2.13
CA VAL A 20 5.84 27.29 -0.73
C VAL A 20 4.77 26.22 -0.75
N ALA A 21 5.11 25.05 -0.26
CA ALA A 21 4.18 23.96 -0.12
C ALA A 21 3.83 23.76 1.35
N LYS A 22 2.60 23.35 1.60
CA LYS A 22 2.09 22.98 2.91
C LYS A 22 2.15 21.47 3.04
N GLY A 23 2.80 20.99 4.08
CA GLY A 23 2.99 19.57 4.30
C GLY A 23 1.79 18.90 4.96
N PHE A 24 1.62 17.61 4.70
CA PHE A 24 0.61 16.74 5.32
C PHE A 24 -0.84 17.22 5.20
N LEU A 25 -1.19 17.74 4.01
CA LEU A 25 -2.55 18.12 3.68
C LEU A 25 -3.10 17.29 2.53
N GLY A 26 -4.32 16.79 2.74
CA GLY A 26 -5.06 16.06 1.70
C GLY A 26 -4.49 14.67 1.40
N GLU A 27 -5.03 14.08 0.35
CA GLU A 27 -4.78 12.71 -0.08
C GLU A 27 -3.89 12.63 -1.34
N LEU A 28 -3.55 13.79 -1.90
CA LEU A 28 -2.72 13.93 -3.09
C LEU A 28 -1.55 14.86 -2.81
N ASP A 29 -0.43 14.62 -3.47
CA ASP A 29 0.73 15.50 -3.45
C ASP A 29 0.65 16.54 -4.59
N GLY A 30 1.18 17.74 -4.33
CA GLY A 30 1.25 18.80 -5.35
C GLY A 30 -0.10 19.39 -5.79
N VAL A 31 -1.13 19.35 -4.94
CA VAL A 31 -2.42 20.00 -5.22
C VAL A 31 -2.25 21.51 -5.23
N ALA A 32 -2.77 22.18 -6.25
CA ALA A 32 -2.79 23.64 -6.34
C ALA A 32 -3.72 24.28 -5.31
N VAL A 33 -3.59 25.59 -5.07
CA VAL A 33 -4.40 26.33 -4.08
C VAL A 33 -5.89 26.28 -4.41
N ASP A 34 -6.23 26.18 -5.68
CA ASP A 34 -7.62 26.07 -6.18
C ASP A 34 -8.19 24.64 -6.08
N GLY A 35 -7.40 23.70 -5.54
CA GLY A 35 -7.79 22.30 -5.42
C GLY A 35 -7.60 21.47 -6.68
N SER A 36 -7.09 22.06 -7.76
CA SER A 36 -6.84 21.37 -9.02
C SER A 36 -5.51 20.63 -9.02
N GLY A 37 -5.41 19.59 -9.84
CA GLY A 37 -4.20 18.80 -10.02
C GLY A 37 -3.95 17.87 -8.83
N GLY A 38 -2.69 17.49 -8.67
CA GLY A 38 -2.22 16.59 -7.63
C GLY A 38 -1.78 15.24 -8.19
N PHE A 39 -0.82 14.64 -7.51
CA PHE A 39 -0.26 13.35 -7.85
C PHE A 39 -0.57 12.35 -6.74
N ALA A 40 -0.78 11.10 -7.12
CA ALA A 40 -0.95 10.02 -6.15
C ALA A 40 0.32 9.89 -5.27
N VAL A 41 0.13 9.75 -3.97
CA VAL A 41 1.24 9.51 -3.03
C VAL A 41 1.67 8.06 -3.12
N ASP A 42 2.96 7.85 -3.39
CA ASP A 42 3.58 6.53 -3.35
C ASP A 42 4.09 6.24 -1.94
N GLY A 43 3.48 5.27 -1.29
CA GLY A 43 3.97 4.72 -0.01
C GLY A 43 4.73 3.43 -0.23
N GLU A 44 5.85 3.26 0.46
CA GLU A 44 6.60 2.01 0.46
C GLU A 44 6.82 1.53 1.89
N VAL A 45 6.53 0.25 2.13
CA VAL A 45 6.72 -0.38 3.44
C VAL A 45 7.42 -1.73 3.27
N GLN A 46 8.31 -2.01 4.19
CA GLN A 46 8.93 -3.31 4.34
C GLN A 46 8.76 -3.79 5.77
N THR A 47 8.25 -5.02 5.93
CA THR A 47 8.13 -5.64 7.26
C THR A 47 9.48 -6.13 7.75
N CYS A 48 9.62 -6.34 9.04
CA CYS A 48 10.78 -7.04 9.59
C CYS A 48 10.86 -8.46 9.03
N PHE A 49 12.07 -9.00 8.92
CA PHE A 49 12.29 -10.41 8.61
C PHE A 49 11.74 -11.29 9.73
N ASN A 50 10.91 -12.25 9.36
CA ASN A 50 10.23 -13.14 10.29
C ASN A 50 10.40 -14.60 9.87
N ALA A 51 10.52 -15.50 10.83
CA ALA A 51 10.60 -16.94 10.62
C ALA A 51 9.24 -17.61 10.45
N PHE A 52 8.11 -16.88 10.53
CA PHE A 52 6.74 -17.39 10.38
C PHE A 52 6.48 -18.68 11.16
N GLY A 53 6.77 -18.64 12.47
CA GLY A 53 6.44 -19.72 13.40
C GLY A 53 7.39 -20.92 13.42
N ALA A 54 8.33 -21.01 12.51
CA ALA A 54 9.27 -22.14 12.44
C ALA A 54 10.73 -21.66 12.24
N PRO A 55 11.37 -21.11 13.29
CA PRO A 55 12.76 -20.70 13.23
C PRO A 55 13.66 -21.93 12.99
N GLY A 56 14.71 -21.76 12.21
CA GLY A 56 15.67 -22.86 11.91
C GLY A 56 15.19 -23.85 10.85
N GLN A 57 13.99 -23.72 10.31
CA GLN A 57 13.52 -24.54 9.21
C GLN A 57 13.57 -23.79 7.88
N LEU A 58 14.14 -24.42 6.88
CA LEU A 58 14.15 -23.89 5.52
C LEU A 58 12.74 -23.94 4.94
N LYS A 59 12.28 -22.81 4.38
CA LYS A 59 10.94 -22.66 3.81
C LYS A 59 11.01 -22.25 2.36
N ARG A 60 10.14 -22.82 1.55
CA ARG A 60 9.82 -22.33 0.22
C ARG A 60 8.57 -21.46 0.31
N PHE A 61 8.73 -20.19 0.12
CA PHE A 61 7.61 -19.25 0.08
C PHE A 61 6.95 -19.31 -1.30
N THR A 62 5.63 -19.51 -1.32
CA THR A 62 4.89 -19.73 -2.57
C THR A 62 3.88 -18.64 -2.86
N MET A 63 3.19 -18.15 -1.83
CA MET A 63 2.16 -17.12 -2.01
C MET A 63 2.16 -16.13 -0.85
N VAL A 64 1.69 -14.93 -1.14
CA VAL A 64 1.40 -13.90 -0.12
C VAL A 64 0.05 -13.27 -0.41
N ARG A 65 -0.70 -12.96 0.63
CA ARG A 65 -1.97 -12.25 0.56
C ARG A 65 -1.91 -11.04 1.47
N PRO A 66 -1.60 -9.85 0.94
CA PRO A 66 -1.74 -8.61 1.67
C PRO A 66 -3.21 -8.22 1.79
N VAL A 67 -3.58 -7.60 2.91
CA VAL A 67 -4.94 -7.13 3.21
C VAL A 67 -4.90 -5.62 3.40
N PHE A 68 -5.65 -4.91 2.59
CA PHE A 68 -5.77 -3.46 2.62
C PHE A 68 -7.20 -3.03 2.86
N ILE A 69 -7.36 -1.92 3.56
CA ILE A 69 -8.62 -1.21 3.71
C ILE A 69 -8.46 0.12 2.99
N ALA A 70 -9.26 0.35 1.95
CA ALA A 70 -9.19 1.55 1.12
C ALA A 70 -10.54 1.91 0.53
N ARG A 71 -10.70 3.16 0.12
CA ARG A 71 -11.89 3.62 -0.61
C ARG A 71 -11.94 3.08 -2.03
N GLN A 72 -10.79 3.00 -2.67
CA GLN A 72 -10.65 2.52 -4.05
C GLN A 72 -9.60 1.41 -4.09
N PRO A 73 -9.63 0.54 -5.12
CA PRO A 73 -8.63 -0.49 -5.28
C PRO A 73 -7.23 0.11 -5.30
N PRO A 74 -6.34 -0.24 -4.36
CA PRO A 74 -4.99 0.30 -4.34
C PRO A 74 -4.16 -0.26 -5.50
N SER A 75 -3.35 0.59 -6.12
CA SER A 75 -2.31 0.11 -7.01
C SER A 75 -1.15 -0.41 -6.16
N LEU A 76 -0.97 -1.72 -6.17
CA LEU A 76 -0.04 -2.40 -5.28
C LEU A 76 1.07 -3.10 -6.09
N LYS A 77 2.30 -2.98 -5.63
CA LYS A 77 3.42 -3.84 -6.04
C LYS A 77 3.98 -4.54 -4.82
N VAL A 78 4.23 -5.83 -4.95
CA VAL A 78 4.63 -6.67 -3.82
C VAL A 78 5.88 -7.48 -4.17
N ARG A 79 6.73 -7.70 -3.18
CA ARG A 79 7.84 -8.65 -3.22
C ARG A 79 8.03 -9.28 -1.85
N LEU A 80 8.28 -10.57 -1.82
CA LEU A 80 8.80 -11.24 -0.64
C LEU A 80 10.33 -11.33 -0.76
N ASN A 81 11.02 -10.71 0.19
CA ASN A 81 12.47 -10.81 0.33
C ASN A 81 12.81 -11.94 1.29
N THR A 82 13.85 -12.71 1.00
CA THR A 82 14.31 -13.82 1.83
C THR A 82 15.77 -13.63 2.23
N GLN A 83 16.18 -14.23 3.34
CA GLN A 83 17.59 -14.26 3.77
C GLN A 83 18.28 -12.90 3.85
N TYR A 84 17.55 -11.88 4.31
CA TYR A 84 18.05 -10.49 4.39
C TYR A 84 18.48 -9.90 3.03
N SER A 85 18.08 -10.53 1.94
CA SER A 85 18.26 -9.98 0.60
C SER A 85 17.19 -8.92 0.32
N PHE A 86 17.60 -7.79 -0.25
CA PHE A 86 16.70 -6.68 -0.56
C PHE A 86 16.59 -6.51 -2.08
N GLY A 87 15.42 -6.72 -2.59
CA GLY A 87 15.14 -6.51 -4.02
C GLY A 87 14.02 -5.50 -4.24
N GLY A 88 13.96 -4.92 -5.42
CA GLY A 88 12.88 -4.01 -5.82
C GLY A 88 11.53 -4.72 -5.88
N VAL A 89 10.42 -3.99 -5.68
CA VAL A 89 9.08 -4.52 -5.81
C VAL A 89 8.73 -4.83 -7.26
N ALA A 90 8.11 -5.97 -7.48
CA ALA A 90 7.64 -6.42 -8.80
C ALA A 90 6.29 -7.12 -8.66
N GLY A 91 5.53 -7.17 -9.75
CA GLY A 91 4.19 -7.74 -9.73
C GLY A 91 3.13 -6.74 -9.27
N ALA A 92 2.05 -6.67 -10.01
CA ALA A 92 0.91 -5.82 -9.69
C ALA A 92 -0.34 -6.70 -9.69
N PRO A 93 -0.93 -6.96 -8.51
CA PRO A 93 -2.23 -7.59 -8.46
C PRO A 93 -3.27 -6.63 -9.04
N SER A 94 -4.24 -7.19 -9.71
CA SER A 94 -5.43 -6.45 -10.08
C SER A 94 -6.51 -6.74 -9.03
N PHE A 95 -7.06 -5.68 -8.45
CA PHE A 95 -8.24 -5.77 -7.61
C PHE A 95 -9.46 -5.37 -8.43
N THR A 96 -10.53 -6.11 -8.29
CA THR A 96 -11.80 -5.72 -8.89
C THR A 96 -12.38 -4.58 -8.04
N ALA A 97 -12.64 -3.44 -8.68
CA ALA A 97 -13.41 -2.38 -8.05
C ALA A 97 -14.85 -2.87 -7.88
N GLU A 98 -15.39 -2.83 -6.67
CA GLU A 98 -16.83 -2.94 -6.50
C GLU A 98 -17.48 -1.66 -6.99
N ALA A 99 -18.53 -1.79 -7.80
CA ALA A 99 -19.34 -0.67 -8.22
C ALA A 99 -19.91 0.00 -6.95
N ARG A 100 -19.72 1.30 -6.84
CA ARG A 100 -20.28 2.11 -5.75
C ARG A 100 -21.42 2.92 -6.31
N ASP A 101 -22.46 2.92 -5.57
CA ASP A 101 -23.62 3.75 -5.85
C ASP A 101 -23.35 5.15 -5.32
N GLU A 102 -23.59 6.17 -6.13
CA GLU A 102 -23.41 7.57 -5.76
C GLU A 102 -24.77 8.19 -5.44
N TRP A 103 -24.79 9.04 -4.42
CA TRP A 103 -25.95 9.85 -4.08
C TRP A 103 -26.35 10.69 -5.30
N ASP A 104 -27.62 10.70 -5.65
CA ASP A 104 -28.20 11.39 -6.82
C ASP A 104 -28.08 10.67 -8.18
N ASN A 105 -27.28 9.59 -8.30
CA ASN A 105 -27.14 8.85 -9.55
C ASN A 105 -27.81 7.46 -9.54
N ASP A 106 -28.11 6.94 -8.36
CA ASP A 106 -28.60 5.59 -8.20
C ASP A 106 -30.05 5.50 -7.74
N THR A 107 -30.70 4.40 -8.11
CA THR A 107 -32.12 4.18 -7.82
C THR A 107 -32.29 3.56 -6.44
N TRP A 108 -33.22 4.06 -5.64
CA TRP A 108 -33.47 3.62 -4.25
C TRP A 108 -33.62 2.12 -4.02
N ASN A 109 -34.08 1.37 -5.01
CA ASN A 109 -34.30 -0.06 -4.90
C ASN A 109 -33.07 -0.91 -5.30
N THR A 110 -32.03 -0.30 -5.88
CA THR A 110 -30.83 -1.00 -6.37
C THR A 110 -29.55 -0.46 -5.73
N ALA A 111 -29.61 0.72 -5.16
CA ALA A 111 -28.47 1.38 -4.55
C ALA A 111 -27.93 0.59 -3.36
N ARG A 112 -26.63 0.28 -3.41
CA ARG A 112 -25.90 -0.25 -2.27
C ARG A 112 -25.21 0.91 -1.56
N TRP A 113 -25.71 1.28 -0.41
CA TRP A 113 -25.06 2.26 0.46
C TRP A 113 -23.71 1.72 0.91
N GLY A 114 -22.68 2.13 0.20
CA GLY A 114 -21.33 1.63 0.41
C GLY A 114 -20.70 2.23 1.67
N TYR A 115 -19.94 1.41 2.36
CA TYR A 115 -19.02 1.86 3.40
C TYR A 115 -18.00 2.81 2.80
N SER A 116 -17.50 3.72 3.61
CA SER A 116 -16.43 4.66 3.22
C SER A 116 -15.11 3.97 2.84
N SER A 117 -14.99 2.66 3.06
CA SER A 117 -13.80 1.85 2.74
C SER A 117 -14.16 0.39 2.54
N ASN A 118 -13.47 -0.29 1.62
CA ASN A 118 -13.58 -1.71 1.33
C ASN A 118 -12.29 -2.43 1.71
N THR A 119 -12.41 -3.74 1.98
CA THR A 119 -11.25 -4.60 2.16
C THR A 119 -10.83 -5.20 0.83
N TYR A 120 -9.57 -4.99 0.47
CA TYR A 120 -8.95 -5.53 -0.73
C TYR A 120 -7.91 -6.57 -0.34
N GLU A 121 -8.11 -7.79 -0.80
CA GLU A 121 -7.19 -8.89 -0.57
C GLU A 121 -7.13 -9.80 -1.79
N THR A 122 -5.95 -10.29 -2.10
CA THR A 122 -5.76 -11.29 -3.16
C THR A 122 -4.47 -12.07 -2.92
N TRP A 123 -4.48 -13.33 -3.33
CA TRP A 123 -3.29 -14.15 -3.30
C TRP A 123 -2.37 -13.84 -4.48
N LEU A 124 -1.12 -13.59 -4.17
CA LEU A 124 -0.06 -13.29 -5.12
C LEU A 124 0.99 -14.38 -5.07
N GLY A 125 1.36 -14.91 -6.22
CA GLY A 125 2.49 -15.81 -6.33
C GLY A 125 3.79 -15.08 -6.01
N VAL A 126 4.57 -15.64 -5.09
CA VAL A 126 5.92 -15.21 -4.77
C VAL A 126 6.85 -16.41 -4.86
N SER A 127 8.13 -16.17 -5.04
CA SER A 127 9.13 -17.23 -5.01
C SER A 127 10.28 -16.83 -4.11
N GLY A 128 10.66 -17.72 -3.23
CA GLY A 128 11.81 -17.51 -2.37
C GLY A 128 12.09 -18.75 -1.53
N LEU A 129 13.34 -19.01 -1.27
CA LEU A 129 13.80 -20.07 -0.38
C LEU A 129 14.59 -19.42 0.76
N GLY A 130 14.27 -19.73 2.00
CA GLY A 130 14.96 -19.14 3.13
C GLY A 130 14.37 -19.51 4.47
N TYR A 131 15.10 -19.19 5.52
CA TYR A 131 14.67 -19.34 6.91
C TYR A 131 13.75 -18.19 7.34
N TYR A 132 14.00 -16.99 6.78
CA TYR A 132 13.32 -15.75 7.09
C TYR A 132 12.78 -15.10 5.85
N GLY A 133 11.61 -14.50 5.95
CA GLY A 133 10.98 -13.71 4.89
C GLY A 133 10.55 -12.34 5.40
N SER A 134 10.55 -11.37 4.49
CA SER A 134 10.09 -10.00 4.73
C SER A 134 9.26 -9.55 3.54
N LEU A 135 8.07 -9.02 3.79
CA LEU A 135 7.21 -8.48 2.76
C LEU A 135 7.58 -7.02 2.49
N ARG A 136 7.87 -6.70 1.25
CA ARG A 136 8.05 -5.34 0.76
C ARG A 136 6.92 -5.00 -0.19
N MET A 137 6.31 -3.86 0.02
CA MET A 137 5.15 -3.39 -0.74
C MET A 137 5.34 -1.93 -1.11
N ARG A 138 4.95 -1.58 -2.32
CA ARG A 138 4.74 -0.20 -2.74
C ARG A 138 3.28 -0.04 -3.10
N VAL A 139 2.64 0.93 -2.48
CA VAL A 139 1.23 1.26 -2.67
C VAL A 139 1.13 2.66 -3.25
N ARG A 140 0.38 2.80 -4.33
CA ARG A 140 0.02 4.08 -4.88
C ARG A 140 -1.45 4.36 -4.57
N GLY A 141 -1.68 5.35 -3.73
CA GLY A 141 -3.02 5.81 -3.38
C GLY A 141 -3.54 6.79 -4.44
N LEU A 142 -4.74 6.54 -4.95
CA LEU A 142 -5.46 7.44 -5.85
C LEU A 142 -6.66 8.01 -5.09
N GLY A 143 -6.48 9.17 -4.44
CA GLY A 143 -7.58 9.89 -3.81
C GLY A 143 -8.28 9.15 -2.67
N GLY A 144 -7.56 8.89 -1.59
CA GLY A 144 -8.13 8.29 -0.39
C GLY A 144 -7.10 7.59 0.49
N THR A 145 -7.43 7.47 1.77
CA THR A 145 -6.60 6.76 2.73
C THR A 145 -6.56 5.27 2.39
N THR A 146 -5.36 4.74 2.25
CA THR A 146 -5.12 3.30 2.12
C THR A 146 -4.43 2.80 3.36
N THR A 147 -5.06 1.89 4.08
CA THR A 147 -4.55 1.29 5.32
C THR A 147 -4.10 -0.14 5.05
N PHE A 148 -2.85 -0.43 5.34
CA PHE A 148 -2.35 -1.80 5.39
C PHE A 148 -2.76 -2.42 6.72
N ALA A 149 -3.58 -3.46 6.68
CA ALA A 149 -4.10 -4.12 7.87
C ALA A 149 -3.25 -5.32 8.30
N SER A 150 -2.97 -6.22 7.37
CA SER A 150 -2.23 -7.46 7.65
C SER A 150 -1.73 -8.11 6.36
N PHE A 151 -0.99 -9.20 6.51
CA PHE A 151 -0.68 -10.09 5.40
C PHE A 151 -0.60 -11.56 5.85
N HIS A 152 -0.87 -12.44 4.93
CA HIS A 152 -0.73 -13.89 5.10
C HIS A 152 0.34 -14.40 4.15
N VAL A 153 1.10 -15.37 4.61
CA VAL A 153 2.16 -16.01 3.81
C VAL A 153 1.90 -17.50 3.77
N LEU A 154 1.92 -18.06 2.58
CA LEU A 154 1.91 -19.49 2.38
C LEU A 154 3.34 -19.97 2.09
N SER A 155 3.80 -20.92 2.87
CA SER A 155 5.12 -21.51 2.70
C SER A 155 5.05 -23.02 2.87
N GLU A 156 5.86 -23.71 2.12
CA GLU A 156 6.11 -25.15 2.25
C GLU A 156 7.38 -25.36 3.08
N MET A 157 7.33 -26.28 4.00
CA MET A 157 8.51 -26.67 4.76
C MET A 157 9.45 -27.45 3.83
N GLY A 158 10.66 -26.95 3.65
CA GLY A 158 11.73 -27.72 3.01
C GLY A 158 12.11 -28.89 3.90
N GLY A 159 12.22 -30.07 3.33
CA GLY A 159 12.74 -31.22 4.07
C GLY A 159 14.14 -30.95 4.62
N VAL A 160 14.42 -31.48 5.78
CA VAL A 160 15.79 -31.55 6.32
C VAL A 160 16.58 -32.42 5.36
N MET A 161 17.56 -31.83 4.67
CA MET A 161 18.58 -32.63 3.98
C MET A 161 19.63 -33.05 5.00
#